data_1bdb9327d37e80f3c3b353f4cb525b15
#
_entry.id   1bdb9327d37e80f3c3b353f4cb525b15
#
_cell.length_a   1.000
_cell.length_b   1.000
_cell.length_c   1.000
_cell.angle_alpha   90.00
_cell.angle_beta   90.00
_cell.angle_gamma   90.00
#
_symmetry.space_group_name_H-M   'P 1'
#
loop_
_entity.id
_entity.type
_entity.pdbx_description
1 polymer ?
#
loop_
_entity_poly.entity_id
_entity_poly.type
_entity_poly.pdbx_seq_one_letter_code
_entity_poly.pdbx_strand_id
1 'polypeptide(L)'
;MVKSFIAFYEQNGRLPVWNFYGSETDMMIGYHAVPVIVDAYLKGIGDFDAKKALDACIATANLDNYRGIGLYKELGYIPYNVTDHYNAENWSLSKTLEYAFDDYCIAEMAKKMGKQDIADEFYKRSQNYKNVYNPVSYTHLRAH
;
A
#
# COMPACT_ATOMS: atom_id res chain seq x y z
N MET A 1 -15.74 -4.69 -9.61
CA MET A 1 -14.78 -3.85 -8.87
C MET A 1 -13.35 -4.38 -9.00
N VAL A 2 -12.97 -5.58 -8.49
CA VAL A 2 -11.57 -6.07 -8.61
C VAL A 2 -11.09 -6.14 -10.07
N LYS A 3 -11.89 -6.65 -11.00
CA LYS A 3 -11.54 -6.67 -12.43
C LYS A 3 -11.29 -5.26 -12.99
N SER A 4 -12.02 -4.25 -12.52
CA SER A 4 -11.80 -2.85 -12.93
C SER A 4 -10.47 -2.30 -12.38
N PHE A 5 -10.08 -2.69 -11.16
CA PHE A 5 -8.78 -2.31 -10.60
C PHE A 5 -7.62 -2.95 -11.38
N ILE A 6 -7.76 -4.22 -11.77
CA ILE A 6 -6.76 -4.92 -12.59
C ILE A 6 -6.66 -4.25 -13.97
N ALA A 7 -7.79 -3.91 -14.60
CA ALA A 7 -7.78 -3.22 -15.89
C ALA A 7 -7.14 -1.81 -15.78
N PHE A 8 -7.37 -1.10 -14.67
CA PHE A 8 -6.71 0.18 -14.41
C PHE A 8 -5.19 0.00 -14.27
N TYR A 9 -4.75 -1.03 -13.54
CA TYR A 9 -3.33 -1.36 -13.41
C TYR A 9 -2.69 -1.65 -14.77
N GLU A 10 -3.34 -2.40 -15.64
CA GLU A 10 -2.82 -2.73 -16.98
C GLU A 10 -2.60 -1.49 -17.85
N GLN A 11 -3.40 -0.43 -17.63
CA GLN A 11 -3.29 0.83 -18.39
C GLN A 11 -2.32 1.82 -17.76
N ASN A 12 -2.19 1.83 -16.43
CA ASN A 12 -1.50 2.90 -15.69
C ASN A 12 -0.27 2.41 -14.92
N GLY A 13 0.00 1.11 -14.87
CA GLY A 13 1.13 0.51 -14.14
C GLY A 13 0.96 0.50 -12.62
N ARG A 14 -0.17 0.95 -12.09
CA ARG A 14 -0.50 0.97 -10.66
C ARG A 14 -2.00 0.77 -10.43
N LEU A 15 -2.36 0.40 -9.21
CA LEU A 15 -3.76 0.33 -8.79
C LEU A 15 -4.34 1.75 -8.55
N PRO A 16 -5.67 1.91 -8.66
CA PRO A 16 -6.31 3.19 -8.38
C PRO A 16 -6.30 3.49 -6.87
N VAL A 17 -6.29 4.78 -6.54
CA VAL A 17 -6.44 5.28 -5.15
C VAL A 17 -7.84 5.86 -4.95
N TRP A 18 -8.22 6.85 -5.74
CA TRP A 18 -9.52 7.51 -5.61
C TRP A 18 -10.02 8.06 -6.96
N ASN A 19 -10.80 7.26 -7.64
CA ASN A 19 -11.42 7.67 -8.90
C ASN A 19 -12.59 8.63 -8.65
N PHE A 20 -12.54 9.78 -9.27
CA PHE A 20 -13.61 10.77 -9.24
C PHE A 20 -13.84 11.36 -10.64
N TYR A 21 -15.07 11.39 -11.11
CA TYR A 21 -15.46 11.81 -12.47
C TYR A 21 -14.66 11.16 -13.61
N GLY A 22 -14.35 9.87 -13.47
CA GLY A 22 -13.63 9.10 -14.50
C GLY A 22 -12.12 9.34 -14.55
N SER A 23 -11.57 10.10 -13.61
CA SER A 23 -10.13 10.33 -13.47
C SER A 23 -9.64 9.88 -12.10
N GLU A 24 -8.39 9.39 -12.05
CA GLU A 24 -7.70 9.16 -10.78
C GLU A 24 -7.25 10.50 -10.19
N THR A 25 -7.61 10.76 -8.94
CA THR A 25 -7.34 12.04 -8.28
C THR A 25 -6.29 11.95 -7.18
N ASP A 26 -5.89 10.75 -6.80
CA ASP A 26 -4.92 10.50 -5.72
C ASP A 26 -5.25 11.22 -4.39
N MET A 27 -6.52 11.50 -4.13
CA MET A 27 -6.96 12.33 -3.01
C MET A 27 -6.86 11.63 -1.64
N MET A 28 -6.78 10.30 -1.62
CA MET A 28 -6.72 9.53 -0.38
C MET A 28 -5.32 9.01 -0.11
N ILE A 29 -5.02 8.77 1.16
CA ILE A 29 -3.78 8.11 1.59
C ILE A 29 -3.84 6.60 1.33
N GLY A 30 -2.68 5.93 1.36
CA GLY A 30 -2.60 4.49 1.13
C GLY A 30 -2.76 4.07 -0.33
N TYR A 31 -2.74 2.77 -0.57
CA TYR A 31 -3.08 2.13 -1.84
C TYR A 31 -4.21 1.10 -1.61
N HIS A 32 -5.32 1.60 -1.08
CA HIS A 32 -6.42 0.79 -0.51
C HIS A 32 -7.22 -0.04 -1.52
N ALA A 33 -6.92 0.01 -2.81
CA ALA A 33 -7.37 -1.03 -3.73
C ALA A 33 -6.80 -2.41 -3.33
N VAL A 34 -5.62 -2.44 -2.67
CA VAL A 34 -4.97 -3.66 -2.18
C VAL A 34 -5.85 -4.42 -1.18
N PRO A 35 -6.26 -3.86 -0.02
CA PRO A 35 -7.09 -4.59 0.93
C PRO A 35 -8.42 -5.07 0.32
N VAL A 36 -9.00 -4.33 -0.61
CA VAL A 36 -10.22 -4.77 -1.31
C VAL A 36 -9.98 -6.00 -2.17
N ILE A 37 -8.87 -6.04 -2.90
CA ILE A 37 -8.47 -7.20 -3.72
C ILE A 37 -8.18 -8.41 -2.84
N VAL A 38 -7.41 -8.19 -1.77
CA VAL A 38 -6.98 -9.24 -0.84
C VAL A 38 -8.17 -9.83 -0.10
N ASP A 39 -9.08 -9.01 0.41
CA ASP A 39 -10.29 -9.45 1.09
C ASP A 39 -11.17 -10.30 0.17
N ALA A 40 -11.37 -9.85 -1.08
CA ALA A 40 -12.11 -10.61 -2.07
C ALA A 40 -11.45 -11.97 -2.35
N TYR A 41 -10.13 -12.02 -2.48
CA TYR A 41 -9.38 -13.26 -2.70
C TYR A 41 -9.48 -14.22 -1.52
N LEU A 42 -9.24 -13.73 -0.29
CA LEU A 42 -9.25 -14.55 0.92
C LEU A 42 -10.63 -15.15 1.20
N LYS A 43 -11.69 -14.43 0.87
CA LYS A 43 -13.09 -14.86 1.01
C LYS A 43 -13.60 -15.68 -0.18
N GLY A 44 -12.82 -15.86 -1.23
CA GLY A 44 -13.24 -16.56 -2.44
C GLY A 44 -14.34 -15.83 -3.22
N ILE A 45 -14.38 -14.50 -3.10
CA ILE A 45 -15.39 -13.67 -3.76
C ILE A 45 -14.88 -13.21 -5.13
N GLY A 46 -15.62 -13.59 -6.17
CA GLY A 46 -15.36 -13.13 -7.53
C GLY A 46 -14.45 -14.08 -8.32
N ASP A 47 -14.55 -13.93 -9.64
CA ASP A 47 -13.78 -14.67 -10.62
C ASP A 47 -12.81 -13.66 -11.29
N PHE A 48 -11.58 -13.62 -10.80
CA PHE A 48 -10.50 -12.78 -11.33
C PHE A 48 -9.16 -13.50 -11.27
N ASP A 49 -8.22 -13.08 -12.09
CA ASP A 49 -6.86 -13.61 -12.09
C ASP A 49 -6.12 -13.18 -10.81
N ALA A 50 -6.05 -14.11 -9.86
CA ALA A 50 -5.43 -13.86 -8.56
C ALA A 50 -3.92 -13.59 -8.67
N LYS A 51 -3.23 -14.22 -9.64
CA LYS A 51 -1.80 -13.96 -9.85
C LYS A 51 -1.59 -12.54 -10.34
N LYS A 52 -2.33 -12.13 -11.37
CA LYS A 52 -2.26 -10.77 -11.90
C LYS A 52 -2.66 -9.73 -10.85
N ALA A 53 -3.67 -10.04 -10.03
CA ALA A 53 -4.08 -9.19 -8.92
C ALA A 53 -2.96 -8.98 -7.88
N LEU A 54 -2.27 -10.06 -7.49
CA LEU A 54 -1.12 -9.96 -6.59
C LEU A 54 0.03 -9.17 -7.24
N ASP A 55 0.33 -9.43 -8.52
CA ASP A 55 1.37 -8.70 -9.25
C ASP A 55 1.05 -7.18 -9.30
N ALA A 56 -0.22 -6.81 -9.49
CA ALA A 56 -0.67 -5.42 -9.45
C ALA A 56 -0.52 -4.78 -8.06
N CYS A 57 -0.82 -5.52 -6.98
CA CYS A 57 -0.61 -5.06 -5.60
C CYS A 57 0.88 -4.80 -5.33
N ILE A 58 1.74 -5.76 -5.69
CA ILE A 58 3.20 -5.66 -5.49
C ILE A 58 3.77 -4.49 -6.30
N ALA A 59 3.39 -4.35 -7.57
CA ALA A 59 3.84 -3.26 -8.42
C ALA A 59 3.48 -1.88 -7.83
N THR A 60 2.25 -1.73 -7.33
CA THR A 60 1.79 -0.49 -6.70
C THR A 60 2.58 -0.18 -5.43
N ALA A 61 2.80 -1.17 -4.56
CA ALA A 61 3.54 -1.02 -3.31
C ALA A 61 5.05 -0.80 -3.51
N ASN A 62 5.57 -0.97 -4.73
CA ASN A 62 6.99 -0.84 -5.07
C ASN A 62 7.33 0.36 -5.96
N LEU A 63 6.38 1.25 -6.22
CA LEU A 63 6.66 2.50 -6.93
C LEU A 63 7.70 3.33 -6.16
N ASP A 64 8.71 3.85 -6.88
CA ASP A 64 9.79 4.63 -6.23
C ASP A 64 9.44 6.12 -6.14
N ASN A 65 8.96 6.70 -7.22
CA ASN A 65 8.71 8.14 -7.32
C ASN A 65 7.22 8.49 -7.23
N TYR A 66 6.52 7.86 -6.28
CA TYR A 66 5.09 8.06 -6.11
C TYR A 66 4.71 8.13 -4.64
N ARG A 67 4.17 9.25 -4.20
CA ARG A 67 3.51 9.48 -2.91
C ARG A 67 4.33 9.05 -1.68
N GLY A 68 5.65 9.18 -1.75
CA GLY A 68 6.57 8.83 -0.66
C GLY A 68 6.85 7.34 -0.48
N ILE A 69 6.35 6.47 -1.38
CA ILE A 69 6.57 5.01 -1.28
C ILE A 69 8.07 4.66 -1.33
N GLY A 70 8.85 5.34 -2.18
CA GLY A 70 10.30 5.11 -2.25
C GLY A 70 10.99 5.34 -0.91
N LEU A 71 10.70 6.48 -0.26
CA LEU A 71 11.23 6.79 1.08
C LEU A 71 10.72 5.82 2.14
N TYR A 72 9.44 5.45 2.09
CA TYR A 72 8.88 4.46 2.99
C TYR A 72 9.60 3.10 2.87
N LYS A 73 9.97 2.67 1.66
CA LYS A 73 10.74 1.43 1.44
C LYS A 73 12.17 1.54 1.99
N GLU A 74 12.81 2.69 1.78
CA GLU A 74 14.21 2.92 2.16
C GLU A 74 14.38 3.13 3.67
N LEU A 75 13.57 4.02 4.25
CA LEU A 75 13.69 4.48 5.64
C LEU A 75 12.80 3.71 6.62
N GLY A 76 11.77 3.03 6.11
CA GLY A 76 10.72 2.41 6.94
C GLY A 76 9.69 3.41 7.46
N TYR A 77 9.69 4.64 6.97
CA TYR A 77 8.69 5.68 7.26
C TYR A 77 8.78 6.80 6.23
N ILE A 78 7.78 7.67 6.17
CA ILE A 78 7.80 8.88 5.36
C ILE A 78 8.15 10.06 6.27
N PRO A 79 9.29 10.77 6.05
CA PRO A 79 9.64 11.95 6.81
C PRO A 79 8.65 13.10 6.62
N TYR A 80 8.49 13.94 7.66
CA TYR A 80 7.74 15.19 7.55
C TYR A 80 8.50 16.20 6.67
N ASN A 81 7.76 17.03 5.95
CA ASN A 81 8.31 18.04 5.02
C ASN A 81 9.13 17.53 3.84
N VAL A 82 8.93 16.29 3.44
CA VAL A 82 9.47 15.81 2.18
C VAL A 82 8.54 16.19 1.04
N THR A 83 9.02 17.05 0.14
CA THR A 83 8.29 17.39 -1.08
C THR A 83 8.48 16.29 -2.12
N ASP A 84 7.43 15.59 -2.42
CA ASP A 84 7.31 14.86 -3.68
C ASP A 84 6.25 15.54 -4.56
N HIS A 85 6.15 15.12 -5.81
CA HIS A 85 5.20 15.70 -6.77
C HIS A 85 3.72 15.53 -6.38
N TYR A 86 3.42 14.81 -5.30
CA TYR A 86 2.08 14.38 -4.89
C TYR A 86 1.76 14.71 -3.44
N ASN A 87 2.36 15.77 -2.88
CA ASN A 87 2.09 16.26 -1.52
C ASN A 87 2.25 15.19 -0.43
N ALA A 88 3.36 14.43 -0.46
CA ALA A 88 3.64 13.42 0.55
C ALA A 88 3.77 14.05 1.95
N GLU A 89 4.25 15.28 2.01
CA GLU A 89 4.57 16.02 3.24
C GLU A 89 3.38 16.23 4.17
N ASN A 90 2.18 16.35 3.63
CA ASN A 90 1.01 16.70 4.46
C ASN A 90 0.43 15.53 5.25
N TRP A 91 0.79 14.30 4.93
CA TRP A 91 0.21 13.11 5.57
C TRP A 91 1.23 12.01 5.81
N SER A 92 2.46 12.38 6.12
CA SER A 92 3.58 11.44 6.25
C SER A 92 3.32 10.32 7.26
N LEU A 93 2.81 10.67 8.44
CA LEU A 93 2.44 9.70 9.48
C LEU A 93 1.31 8.77 9.01
N SER A 94 0.21 9.35 8.54
CA SER A 94 -0.95 8.57 8.09
C SER A 94 -0.58 7.64 6.92
N LYS A 95 0.19 8.15 5.94
CA LYS A 95 0.68 7.32 4.82
C LYS A 95 1.56 6.17 5.32
N THR A 96 2.45 6.41 6.28
CA THR A 96 3.31 5.34 6.84
C THR A 96 2.46 4.23 7.47
N LEU A 97 1.43 4.60 8.24
CA LEU A 97 0.54 3.63 8.88
C LEU A 97 -0.30 2.85 7.87
N GLU A 98 -0.87 3.55 6.89
CA GLU A 98 -1.72 2.93 5.87
C GLU A 98 -0.93 2.03 4.92
N TYR A 99 0.28 2.44 4.52
CA TYR A 99 1.16 1.59 3.72
C TYR A 99 1.58 0.32 4.49
N ALA A 100 1.83 0.42 5.79
CA ALA A 100 2.13 -0.74 6.61
C ALA A 100 0.95 -1.73 6.69
N PHE A 101 -0.28 -1.21 6.76
CA PHE A 101 -1.50 -2.03 6.71
C PHE A 101 -1.70 -2.68 5.33
N ASP A 102 -1.54 -1.90 4.26
CA ASP A 102 -1.67 -2.41 2.89
C ASP A 102 -0.61 -3.50 2.60
N ASP A 103 0.64 -3.30 3.07
CA ASP A 103 1.71 -4.31 2.98
C ASP A 103 1.36 -5.60 3.73
N TYR A 104 0.74 -5.50 4.91
CA TYR A 104 0.24 -6.69 5.62
C TYR A 104 -0.78 -7.46 4.78
N CYS A 105 -1.69 -6.75 4.12
CA CYS A 105 -2.67 -7.38 3.23
C CYS A 105 -2.00 -8.13 2.07
N ILE A 106 -0.97 -7.54 1.44
CA ILE A 106 -0.20 -8.20 0.38
C ILE A 106 0.45 -9.48 0.91
N ALA A 107 1.06 -9.42 2.11
CA ALA A 107 1.68 -10.57 2.75
C ALA A 107 0.68 -11.72 2.97
N GLU A 108 -0.52 -11.42 3.47
CA GLU A 108 -1.57 -12.43 3.68
C GLU A 108 -2.00 -13.11 2.36
N MET A 109 -2.17 -12.33 1.28
CA MET A 109 -2.50 -12.88 -0.02
C MET A 109 -1.36 -13.74 -0.57
N ALA A 110 -0.12 -13.26 -0.50
CA ALA A 110 1.06 -13.99 -0.96
C ALA A 110 1.23 -15.33 -0.21
N LYS A 111 1.06 -15.31 1.11
CA LYS A 111 1.08 -16.51 1.96
C LYS A 111 0.01 -17.51 1.54
N LYS A 112 -1.22 -17.07 1.33
CA LYS A 112 -2.33 -17.92 0.88
C LYS A 112 -2.08 -18.53 -0.50
N MET A 113 -1.31 -17.84 -1.35
CA MET A 113 -0.88 -18.33 -2.66
C MET A 113 0.38 -19.19 -2.63
N GLY A 114 0.96 -19.45 -1.46
CA GLY A 114 2.18 -20.25 -1.29
C GLY A 114 3.47 -19.52 -1.72
N LYS A 115 3.45 -18.19 -1.82
CA LYS A 115 4.60 -17.34 -2.19
C LYS A 115 5.29 -16.81 -0.93
N GLN A 116 6.01 -17.69 -0.23
CA GLN A 116 6.53 -17.38 1.10
C GLN A 116 7.55 -16.23 1.11
N ASP A 117 8.45 -16.16 0.13
CA ASP A 117 9.47 -15.10 0.05
C ASP A 117 8.82 -13.71 -0.02
N ILE A 118 7.78 -13.57 -0.83
CA ILE A 118 6.99 -12.33 -0.95
C ILE A 118 6.25 -12.04 0.36
N ALA A 119 5.65 -13.06 0.97
CA ALA A 119 4.96 -12.90 2.24
C ALA A 119 5.92 -12.39 3.33
N ASP A 120 7.10 -12.96 3.45
CA ASP A 120 8.10 -12.57 4.47
C ASP A 120 8.60 -11.13 4.26
N GLU A 121 8.85 -10.73 3.00
CA GLU A 121 9.23 -9.34 2.66
C GLU A 121 8.14 -8.37 3.11
N PHE A 122 6.90 -8.60 2.71
CA PHE A 122 5.80 -7.68 3.00
C PHE A 122 5.37 -7.73 4.48
N TYR A 123 5.49 -8.87 5.17
CA TYR A 123 5.33 -8.92 6.63
C TYR A 123 6.39 -8.07 7.34
N LYS A 124 7.64 -8.10 6.89
CA LYS A 124 8.69 -7.23 7.45
C LYS A 124 8.34 -5.76 7.24
N ARG A 125 7.93 -5.37 6.04
CA ARG A 125 7.52 -3.99 5.73
C ARG A 125 6.30 -3.55 6.53
N SER A 126 5.35 -4.43 6.76
CA SER A 126 4.16 -4.14 7.56
C SER A 126 4.48 -3.74 9.00
N GLN A 127 5.67 -4.06 9.52
CA GLN A 127 6.11 -3.64 10.86
C GLN A 127 6.60 -2.19 10.93
N ASN A 128 6.68 -1.49 9.80
CA ASN A 128 7.17 -0.12 9.70
C ASN A 128 6.33 0.88 10.52
N TYR A 129 5.07 0.57 10.84
CA TYR A 129 4.29 1.39 11.78
C TYR A 129 4.99 1.60 13.12
N LYS A 130 5.86 0.66 13.55
CA LYS A 130 6.61 0.76 14.81
C LYS A 130 7.64 1.88 14.78
N ASN A 131 8.12 2.28 13.61
CA ASN A 131 9.11 3.34 13.46
C ASN A 131 8.56 4.73 13.80
N VAL A 132 7.24 4.89 13.71
CA VAL A 132 6.56 6.15 14.03
C VAL A 132 5.85 6.13 15.39
N TYR A 133 5.94 5.00 16.10
CA TYR A 133 5.36 4.84 17.43
C TYR A 133 6.38 5.16 18.52
N ASN A 134 6.00 5.95 19.52
CA ASN A 134 6.84 6.20 20.69
C ASN A 134 6.44 5.28 21.85
N PRO A 135 7.23 4.24 22.18
CA PRO A 135 6.88 3.28 23.21
C PRO A 135 6.92 3.86 24.63
N VAL A 136 7.54 5.03 24.83
CA VAL A 136 7.67 5.65 26.17
C VAL A 136 6.42 6.41 26.59
N SER A 137 5.72 7.02 25.62
CA SER A 137 4.57 7.87 25.93
C SER A 137 3.22 7.15 25.87
N TYR A 138 3.14 5.97 25.25
CA TYR A 138 1.92 5.18 24.97
C TYR A 138 0.80 5.95 24.25
N THR A 139 0.93 7.26 24.08
CA THR A 139 -0.14 8.16 23.63
C THR A 139 0.23 9.00 22.42
N HIS A 140 1.50 9.02 22.01
CA HIS A 140 1.95 9.90 20.93
C HIS A 140 2.71 9.14 19.86
N LEU A 141 2.24 9.27 18.63
CA LEU A 141 2.99 8.89 17.44
C LEU A 141 4.13 9.90 17.26
N ARG A 142 5.32 9.44 16.91
CA ARG A 142 6.42 10.34 16.57
C ARG A 142 6.03 11.13 15.32
N ALA A 143 5.89 12.43 15.47
CA ALA A 143 5.96 13.36 14.35
C ALA A 143 7.45 13.57 14.02
N HIS A 144 7.88 13.03 12.92
CA HIS A 144 9.23 13.23 12.38
C HIS A 144 9.16 14.11 11.16
#